data_635cfd06cb358061ae2b57d28208bb19
#
_entry.id   635cfd06cb358061ae2b57d28208bb19
#
_cell.length_a   1.000
_cell.length_b   1.000
_cell.length_c   1.000
_cell.angle_alpha   90.00
_cell.angle_beta   90.00
_cell.angle_gamma   90.00
#
_symmetry.space_group_name_H-M   'P 1'
#
loop_
_entity.id
_entity.type
_entity.pdbx_description
1 polymer ?
#
loop_
_entity_poly.entity_id
_entity_poly.type
_entity_poly.pdbx_seq_one_letter_code
_entity_poly.pdbx_strand_id
1 'polypeptide(L)'
;YRDILFISGCNEQLPHPHRYRVVHQMEQLEAGGYTCDTVYFQELKPWMVRCYGAFVIFRCPMTDTLREFATMAKQMNKPLWYDVDDLVIDTKYTDQIPFLDRMQPEERQAYDQNVRNMGELLSLCDAAVTTTAALAEELKQYVPEVLINRNCASDEMLLLSEAVLKEKQKKNEADGTAKKVRLGYFSGSATHLDDIEMIVPVLKQLLGKNPNLELLIVGILELPVELKLFASQIQMEGFVDYQKLPERIASVDINLAPLTDTIFNRAKSENKWVEAALVQTVTAASNLGAFAEMVQDGEDGVLCRDEAEWLEKLQWLIDDEPARKAIAGRAYGRCSRECVTIFHATGICEWVERHWNLRCAFVLPAMEISGGIRVALLHAEMLVKAGAQVSLFTLEGEAEWYHEGDFHFPVLSAERE
;
A
#
# COMPACT_ATOMS: atom_id res chain seq x y z
N TYR A 1 -26.56 -0.33 -0.36
CA TYR A 1 -25.63 0.59 0.31
C TYR A 1 -24.40 -0.19 0.75
N ARG A 2 -23.20 0.24 0.39
CA ARG A 2 -21.94 -0.30 0.86
C ARG A 2 -21.14 0.76 1.59
N ASP A 3 -20.11 0.35 2.32
CA ASP A 3 -19.43 1.26 3.21
C ASP A 3 -18.47 2.18 2.46
N ILE A 4 -17.55 1.63 1.66
CA ILE A 4 -16.46 2.38 1.07
C ILE A 4 -16.38 2.13 -0.44
N LEU A 5 -16.25 3.20 -1.23
CA LEU A 5 -15.93 3.14 -2.64
C LEU A 5 -14.49 3.58 -2.88
N PHE A 6 -13.69 2.71 -3.50
CA PHE A 6 -12.38 3.04 -4.05
C PHE A 6 -12.54 3.52 -5.48
N ILE A 7 -12.08 4.73 -5.75
CA ILE A 7 -12.06 5.34 -7.09
C ILE A 7 -10.61 5.29 -7.56
N SER A 8 -10.30 4.44 -8.54
CA SER A 8 -8.94 4.18 -8.98
C SER A 8 -8.57 4.97 -10.23
N GLY A 9 -7.43 5.65 -10.18
CA GLY A 9 -6.79 6.26 -11.35
C GLY A 9 -5.93 5.29 -12.16
N CYS A 10 -5.68 4.10 -11.63
CA CYS A 10 -4.93 3.05 -12.32
C CYS A 10 -5.88 1.97 -12.84
N ASN A 11 -5.58 1.47 -14.04
CA ASN A 11 -6.30 0.39 -14.69
C ASN A 11 -5.40 -0.83 -14.90
N GLU A 12 -5.83 -1.78 -15.73
CA GLU A 12 -5.10 -3.00 -16.04
C GLU A 12 -3.71 -2.76 -16.69
N GLN A 13 -3.44 -1.56 -17.23
CA GLN A 13 -2.14 -1.19 -17.78
C GLN A 13 -1.10 -0.85 -16.70
N LEU A 14 -1.57 -0.48 -15.49
CA LEU A 14 -0.74 -0.23 -14.31
C LEU A 14 -1.26 -1.06 -13.12
N PRO A 15 -1.15 -2.40 -13.19
CA PRO A 15 -1.81 -3.29 -12.24
C PRO A 15 -1.17 -3.27 -10.83
N HIS A 16 0.14 -3.00 -10.72
CA HIS A 16 0.85 -3.10 -9.43
C HIS A 16 0.40 -2.07 -8.40
N PRO A 17 0.38 -0.75 -8.72
CA PRO A 17 -0.10 0.25 -7.77
C PRO A 17 -1.57 0.02 -7.38
N HIS A 18 -2.43 -0.31 -8.36
CA HIS A 18 -3.84 -0.63 -8.10
C HIS A 18 -3.98 -1.80 -7.13
N ARG A 19 -3.20 -2.87 -7.31
CA ARG A 19 -3.24 -4.05 -6.43
C ARG A 19 -2.93 -3.69 -4.99
N TYR A 20 -1.80 -3.04 -4.73
CA TYR A 20 -1.37 -2.71 -3.37
C TYR A 20 -2.26 -1.65 -2.72
N ARG A 21 -2.69 -0.63 -3.47
CA ARG A 21 -3.39 0.52 -2.88
C ARG A 21 -4.91 0.45 -2.97
N VAL A 22 -5.46 -0.39 -3.82
CA VAL A 22 -6.91 -0.58 -3.91
C VAL A 22 -7.27 -1.98 -3.41
N VAL A 23 -6.84 -3.04 -4.12
CA VAL A 23 -7.28 -4.41 -3.82
C VAL A 23 -6.86 -4.85 -2.41
N HIS A 24 -5.59 -4.64 -2.02
CA HIS A 24 -5.10 -5.05 -0.70
C HIS A 24 -5.68 -4.18 0.43
N GLN A 25 -5.93 -2.89 0.22
CA GLN A 25 -6.62 -2.09 1.23
C GLN A 25 -8.10 -2.49 1.38
N MET A 26 -8.78 -2.85 0.29
CA MET A 26 -10.12 -3.42 0.37
C MET A 26 -10.10 -4.70 1.21
N GLU A 27 -9.15 -5.61 0.97
CA GLU A 27 -8.99 -6.83 1.77
C GLU A 27 -8.73 -6.55 3.26
N GLN A 28 -7.93 -5.53 3.60
CA GLN A 28 -7.74 -5.08 4.99
C GLN A 28 -9.07 -4.62 5.62
N LEU A 29 -9.82 -3.78 4.91
CA LEU A 29 -11.08 -3.24 5.40
C LEU A 29 -12.16 -4.33 5.50
N GLU A 30 -12.22 -5.25 4.54
CA GLU A 30 -13.13 -6.40 4.55
C GLU A 30 -12.82 -7.36 5.71
N ALA A 31 -11.54 -7.57 6.03
CA ALA A 31 -11.13 -8.30 7.24
C ALA A 31 -11.58 -7.60 8.53
N GLY A 32 -11.70 -6.27 8.51
CA GLY A 32 -12.28 -5.46 9.59
C GLY A 32 -13.81 -5.38 9.60
N GLY A 33 -14.48 -6.03 8.64
CA GLY A 33 -15.95 -6.11 8.57
C GLY A 33 -16.61 -5.02 7.71
N TYR A 34 -15.86 -4.18 7.00
CA TYR A 34 -16.40 -3.21 6.06
C TYR A 34 -16.71 -3.86 4.71
N THR A 35 -17.65 -3.26 3.98
CA THR A 35 -17.98 -3.66 2.60
C THR A 35 -17.39 -2.65 1.63
N CYS A 36 -16.59 -3.13 0.67
CA CYS A 36 -15.88 -2.29 -0.28
C CYS A 36 -16.29 -2.58 -1.73
N ASP A 37 -16.21 -1.56 -2.58
CA ASP A 37 -16.27 -1.67 -4.05
C ASP A 37 -15.17 -0.83 -4.67
N THR A 38 -14.82 -1.10 -5.91
CA THR A 38 -13.90 -0.28 -6.70
C THR A 38 -14.51 0.11 -8.03
N VAL A 39 -14.15 1.29 -8.52
CA VAL A 39 -14.51 1.80 -9.83
C VAL A 39 -13.32 2.51 -10.47
N TYR A 40 -13.12 2.34 -11.78
CA TYR A 40 -12.15 3.15 -12.51
C TYR A 40 -12.68 4.58 -12.67
N PHE A 41 -11.85 5.59 -12.46
CA PHE A 41 -12.31 6.98 -12.34
C PHE A 41 -13.07 7.51 -13.58
N GLN A 42 -12.79 6.98 -14.79
CA GLN A 42 -13.53 7.35 -16.01
C GLN A 42 -14.93 6.74 -16.08
N GLU A 43 -15.20 5.71 -15.30
CA GLU A 43 -16.51 5.05 -15.19
C GLU A 43 -17.34 5.62 -14.04
N LEU A 44 -16.74 6.46 -13.18
CA LEU A 44 -17.40 7.10 -12.05
C LEU A 44 -18.62 7.91 -12.51
N LYS A 45 -19.72 7.79 -11.78
CA LYS A 45 -20.92 8.59 -11.97
C LYS A 45 -21.22 9.40 -10.72
N PRO A 46 -21.58 10.69 -10.82
CA PRO A 46 -21.83 11.53 -9.65
C PRO A 46 -22.89 10.96 -8.68
N TRP A 47 -23.92 10.29 -9.18
CA TRP A 47 -24.97 9.69 -8.34
C TRP A 47 -24.45 8.59 -7.40
N MET A 48 -23.31 7.95 -7.70
CA MET A 48 -22.70 6.90 -6.86
C MET A 48 -22.35 7.41 -5.46
N VAL A 49 -22.17 8.72 -5.30
CA VAL A 49 -21.97 9.34 -3.98
C VAL A 49 -23.06 8.97 -2.98
N ARG A 50 -24.29 8.66 -3.44
CA ARG A 50 -25.42 8.29 -2.57
C ARG A 50 -25.38 6.83 -2.10
N CYS A 51 -24.56 6.00 -2.74
CA CYS A 51 -24.55 4.54 -2.52
C CYS A 51 -23.52 4.09 -1.47
N TYR A 52 -22.59 4.96 -1.08
CA TYR A 52 -21.49 4.64 -0.17
C TYR A 52 -21.38 5.64 0.97
N GLY A 53 -20.72 5.22 2.06
CA GLY A 53 -20.50 6.04 3.24
C GLY A 53 -19.24 6.90 3.17
N ALA A 54 -18.16 6.36 2.60
CA ALA A 54 -16.87 7.02 2.46
C ALA A 54 -16.22 6.71 1.10
N PHE A 55 -15.20 7.50 0.73
CA PHE A 55 -14.53 7.39 -0.57
C PHE A 55 -13.03 7.46 -0.42
N VAL A 56 -12.32 6.54 -1.09
CA VAL A 56 -10.87 6.56 -1.24
C VAL A 56 -10.56 6.80 -2.72
N ILE A 57 -9.84 7.88 -3.03
CA ILE A 57 -9.46 8.24 -4.39
C ILE A 57 -7.98 7.93 -4.57
N PHE A 58 -7.67 6.93 -5.37
CA PHE A 58 -6.29 6.50 -5.59
C PHE A 58 -5.74 7.03 -6.92
N ARG A 59 -4.68 7.87 -6.86
CA ARG A 59 -3.94 8.42 -8.02
C ARG A 59 -4.82 8.98 -9.14
N CYS A 60 -5.99 9.56 -8.83
CA CYS A 60 -6.86 10.15 -9.85
C CYS A 60 -6.45 11.59 -10.13
N PRO A 61 -6.37 12.00 -11.41
CA PRO A 61 -6.29 13.41 -11.76
C PRO A 61 -7.65 14.08 -11.61
N MET A 62 -7.65 15.39 -11.35
CA MET A 62 -8.88 16.19 -11.36
C MET A 62 -9.56 16.14 -12.72
N THR A 63 -10.87 15.86 -12.71
CA THR A 63 -11.79 15.94 -13.85
C THR A 63 -13.06 16.63 -13.42
N ASP A 64 -13.87 17.08 -14.38
CA ASP A 64 -15.17 17.72 -14.07
C ASP A 64 -16.08 16.76 -13.28
N THR A 65 -16.11 15.48 -13.64
CA THR A 65 -16.88 14.45 -12.92
C THR A 65 -16.40 14.28 -11.47
N LEU A 66 -15.07 14.22 -11.23
CA LEU A 66 -14.51 14.10 -9.89
C LEU A 66 -14.73 15.37 -9.07
N ARG A 67 -14.68 16.54 -9.69
CA ARG A 67 -15.00 17.82 -9.04
C ARG A 67 -16.46 17.88 -8.58
N GLU A 68 -17.40 17.47 -9.46
CA GLU A 68 -18.82 17.36 -9.11
C GLU A 68 -19.02 16.34 -7.99
N PHE A 69 -18.43 15.15 -8.12
CA PHE A 69 -18.51 14.09 -7.12
C PHE A 69 -17.99 14.54 -5.76
N ALA A 70 -16.81 15.17 -5.69
CA ALA A 70 -16.22 15.67 -4.46
C ALA A 70 -17.09 16.76 -3.82
N THR A 71 -17.67 17.64 -4.65
CA THR A 71 -18.60 18.68 -4.18
C THR A 71 -19.83 18.05 -3.52
N MET A 72 -20.43 17.04 -4.17
CA MET A 72 -21.59 16.32 -3.63
C MET A 72 -21.24 15.55 -2.35
N ALA A 73 -20.07 14.89 -2.31
CA ALA A 73 -19.61 14.16 -1.10
C ALA A 73 -19.50 15.13 0.11
N LYS A 74 -18.90 16.30 -0.08
CA LYS A 74 -18.79 17.33 0.94
C LYS A 74 -20.17 17.87 1.40
N GLN A 75 -21.09 18.13 0.47
CA GLN A 75 -22.45 18.55 0.81
C GLN A 75 -23.21 17.50 1.62
N MET A 76 -22.87 16.23 1.44
CA MET A 76 -23.46 15.10 2.18
C MET A 76 -22.68 14.72 3.45
N ASN A 77 -21.63 15.48 3.81
CA ASN A 77 -20.71 15.21 4.92
C ASN A 77 -20.12 13.79 4.87
N LYS A 78 -19.79 13.31 3.66
CA LYS A 78 -19.15 12.01 3.45
C LYS A 78 -17.65 12.18 3.32
N PRO A 79 -16.85 11.39 4.06
CA PRO A 79 -15.39 11.47 4.00
C PRO A 79 -14.84 11.20 2.61
N LEU A 80 -13.88 12.00 2.21
CA LEU A 80 -13.18 11.90 0.93
C LEU A 80 -11.67 11.88 1.20
N TRP A 81 -11.02 10.74 1.01
CA TRP A 81 -9.60 10.54 1.27
C TRP A 81 -8.84 10.33 -0.02
N TYR A 82 -7.68 10.95 -0.16
CA TYR A 82 -6.80 10.74 -1.32
C TYR A 82 -5.70 9.75 -0.98
N ASP A 83 -5.58 8.69 -1.75
CA ASP A 83 -4.53 7.69 -1.59
C ASP A 83 -3.45 7.87 -2.66
N VAL A 84 -2.19 7.89 -2.23
CA VAL A 84 -1.03 7.97 -3.13
C VAL A 84 0.17 7.27 -2.50
N ASP A 85 0.91 6.54 -3.33
CA ASP A 85 2.06 5.72 -2.94
C ASP A 85 3.40 6.21 -3.53
N ASP A 86 3.35 7.30 -4.31
CA ASP A 86 4.52 8.00 -4.88
C ASP A 86 4.33 9.52 -4.87
N LEU A 87 5.43 10.28 -4.97
CA LEU A 87 5.43 11.75 -5.06
C LEU A 87 5.02 12.27 -6.45
N VAL A 88 3.86 11.84 -6.95
CA VAL A 88 3.32 12.23 -8.26
C VAL A 88 2.20 13.28 -8.15
N ILE A 89 2.29 14.16 -7.15
CA ILE A 89 1.24 15.14 -6.80
C ILE A 89 1.64 16.59 -7.08
N ASP A 90 2.91 16.83 -7.35
CA ASP A 90 3.44 18.16 -7.65
C ASP A 90 4.70 18.01 -8.53
N THR A 91 4.84 18.86 -9.54
CA THR A 91 6.01 18.86 -10.45
C THR A 91 7.32 19.17 -9.74
N LYS A 92 7.32 19.86 -8.59
CA LYS A 92 8.53 20.08 -7.78
C LYS A 92 9.24 18.78 -7.37
N TYR A 93 8.50 17.67 -7.25
CA TYR A 93 9.05 16.34 -6.99
C TYR A 93 9.43 15.60 -8.27
N THR A 94 8.52 15.61 -9.26
CA THR A 94 8.74 14.87 -10.51
C THR A 94 9.81 15.50 -11.39
N ASP A 95 10.09 16.79 -11.25
CA ASP A 95 11.23 17.46 -11.90
C ASP A 95 12.60 16.93 -11.43
N GLN A 96 12.65 16.16 -10.36
CA GLN A 96 13.86 15.52 -9.84
C GLN A 96 14.03 14.06 -10.33
N ILE A 97 13.18 13.57 -11.23
CA ILE A 97 13.24 12.21 -11.77
C ILE A 97 13.99 12.25 -13.12
N PRO A 98 15.26 11.75 -13.21
CA PRO A 98 16.07 11.86 -14.42
C PRO A 98 15.45 11.19 -15.65
N PHE A 99 14.66 10.13 -15.43
CA PHE A 99 13.96 9.44 -16.52
C PHE A 99 13.01 10.37 -17.28
N LEU A 100 12.37 11.31 -16.60
CA LEU A 100 11.40 12.24 -17.22
C LEU A 100 12.08 13.25 -18.15
N ASP A 101 13.37 13.52 -17.99
CA ASP A 101 14.14 14.40 -18.87
C ASP A 101 14.36 13.79 -20.26
N ARG A 102 14.15 12.48 -20.39
CA ARG A 102 14.27 11.73 -21.65
C ARG A 102 12.96 11.69 -22.46
N MET A 103 11.85 12.19 -21.88
CA MET A 103 10.54 12.24 -22.54
C MET A 103 10.53 13.30 -23.67
N GLN A 104 9.69 13.06 -24.68
CA GLN A 104 9.40 14.08 -25.66
C GLN A 104 8.65 15.26 -25.01
N PRO A 105 8.84 16.50 -25.49
CA PRO A 105 8.24 17.68 -24.83
C PRO A 105 6.72 17.61 -24.65
N GLU A 106 6.00 17.07 -25.60
CA GLU A 106 4.55 16.92 -25.55
C GLU A 106 4.12 15.89 -24.51
N GLU A 107 4.83 14.76 -24.42
CA GLU A 107 4.59 13.72 -23.41
C GLU A 107 4.91 14.25 -22.02
N ARG A 108 6.02 14.98 -21.86
CA ARG A 108 6.39 15.61 -20.60
C ARG A 108 5.32 16.63 -20.16
N GLN A 109 4.83 17.45 -21.05
CA GLN A 109 3.79 18.43 -20.74
C GLN A 109 2.50 17.74 -20.30
N ALA A 110 2.08 16.66 -20.98
CA ALA A 110 0.90 15.89 -20.61
C ALA A 110 1.09 15.23 -19.23
N TYR A 111 2.26 14.66 -18.95
CA TYR A 111 2.60 14.09 -17.65
C TYR A 111 2.53 15.14 -16.54
N ASP A 112 3.17 16.28 -16.71
CA ASP A 112 3.18 17.37 -15.73
C ASP A 112 1.80 17.94 -15.47
N GLN A 113 0.94 18.02 -16.51
CA GLN A 113 -0.44 18.43 -16.33
C GLN A 113 -1.23 17.41 -15.52
N ASN A 114 -1.00 16.12 -15.76
CA ASN A 114 -1.62 15.04 -14.98
C ASN A 114 -1.21 15.08 -13.51
N VAL A 115 0.08 15.31 -13.23
CA VAL A 115 0.61 15.48 -11.87
C VAL A 115 -0.04 16.67 -11.17
N ARG A 116 -0.13 17.84 -11.84
CA ARG A 116 -0.83 19.01 -11.28
C ARG A 116 -2.30 18.74 -10.99
N ASN A 117 -2.98 18.01 -11.87
CA ASN A 117 -4.38 17.62 -11.68
C ASN A 117 -4.56 16.65 -10.50
N MET A 118 -3.58 15.77 -10.22
CA MET A 118 -3.59 14.92 -9.03
C MET A 118 -3.44 15.77 -7.75
N GLY A 119 -2.51 16.72 -7.72
CA GLY A 119 -2.35 17.63 -6.59
C GLY A 119 -3.56 18.52 -6.32
N GLU A 120 -4.24 18.96 -7.40
CA GLU A 120 -5.49 19.71 -7.27
C GLU A 120 -6.58 18.87 -6.58
N LEU A 121 -6.75 17.61 -6.97
CA LEU A 121 -7.75 16.73 -6.37
C LEU A 121 -7.39 16.36 -4.93
N LEU A 122 -6.12 16.08 -4.65
CA LEU A 122 -5.62 15.87 -3.29
C LEU A 122 -6.01 17.03 -2.37
N SER A 123 -5.80 18.28 -2.80
CA SER A 123 -6.11 19.47 -2.01
C SER A 123 -7.61 19.69 -1.75
N LEU A 124 -8.49 19.00 -2.48
CA LEU A 124 -9.92 18.99 -2.21
C LEU A 124 -10.36 17.88 -1.24
N CYS A 125 -9.50 16.91 -0.95
CA CYS A 125 -9.83 15.82 -0.04
C CYS A 125 -9.70 16.24 1.43
N ASP A 126 -10.39 15.52 2.32
CA ASP A 126 -10.40 15.82 3.75
C ASP A 126 -9.10 15.38 4.43
N ALA A 127 -8.48 14.33 3.88
CA ALA A 127 -7.24 13.74 4.38
C ALA A 127 -6.56 12.92 3.26
N ALA A 128 -5.33 12.45 3.53
CA ALA A 128 -4.63 11.52 2.66
C ALA A 128 -4.32 10.20 3.35
N VAL A 129 -4.19 9.15 2.55
CA VAL A 129 -3.66 7.84 2.94
C VAL A 129 -2.40 7.58 2.12
N THR A 130 -1.36 7.08 2.74
CA THR A 130 -0.10 6.82 2.06
C THR A 130 0.69 5.66 2.65
N THR A 131 1.84 5.33 2.06
CA THR A 131 2.60 4.12 2.40
C THR A 131 3.73 4.34 3.40
N THR A 132 4.38 5.51 3.42
CA THR A 132 5.62 5.74 4.16
C THR A 132 5.60 7.05 4.95
N ALA A 133 6.43 7.14 5.99
CA ALA A 133 6.55 8.35 6.77
C ALA A 133 7.10 9.52 5.94
N ALA A 134 8.07 9.26 5.07
CA ALA A 134 8.64 10.28 4.18
C ALA A 134 7.57 10.89 3.26
N LEU A 135 6.72 10.06 2.67
CA LEU A 135 5.63 10.52 1.81
C LEU A 135 4.56 11.27 2.62
N ALA A 136 4.26 10.79 3.83
CA ALA A 136 3.29 11.45 4.71
C ALA A 136 3.72 12.88 5.09
N GLU A 137 5.03 13.10 5.37
CA GLU A 137 5.53 14.45 5.66
C GLU A 137 5.31 15.41 4.50
N GLU A 138 5.51 14.95 3.26
CA GLU A 138 5.26 15.80 2.09
C GLU A 138 3.76 16.06 1.88
N LEU A 139 2.89 15.09 2.16
CA LEU A 139 1.45 15.23 2.00
C LEU A 139 0.80 16.18 3.00
N LYS A 140 1.37 16.35 4.19
CA LYS A 140 0.89 17.33 5.21
C LYS A 140 0.86 18.77 4.72
N GLN A 141 1.56 19.09 3.63
CA GLN A 141 1.52 20.42 3.00
C GLN A 141 0.21 20.66 2.21
N TYR A 142 -0.52 19.61 1.87
CA TYR A 142 -1.70 19.65 1.00
C TYR A 142 -3.01 19.36 1.73
N VAL A 143 -2.95 18.54 2.78
CA VAL A 143 -4.13 18.11 3.55
C VAL A 143 -3.83 18.17 5.06
N PRO A 144 -4.88 18.38 5.90
CA PRO A 144 -4.70 18.54 7.33
C PRO A 144 -4.29 17.27 8.07
N GLU A 145 -4.62 16.10 7.53
CA GLU A 145 -4.36 14.81 8.18
C GLU A 145 -3.90 13.76 7.17
N VAL A 146 -2.93 12.92 7.59
CA VAL A 146 -2.38 11.86 6.75
C VAL A 146 -2.29 10.56 7.55
N LEU A 147 -2.91 9.50 7.05
CA LEU A 147 -2.74 8.14 7.53
C LEU A 147 -1.57 7.47 6.81
N ILE A 148 -0.65 6.88 7.56
CA ILE A 148 0.32 5.94 7.01
C ILE A 148 -0.29 4.54 7.10
N ASN A 149 -0.77 4.02 5.97
CA ASN A 149 -1.18 2.63 5.80
C ASN A 149 -0.20 1.95 4.86
N ARG A 150 0.80 1.27 5.44
CA ARG A 150 1.87 0.61 4.68
C ARG A 150 1.31 -0.45 3.74
N ASN A 151 2.04 -0.72 2.66
CA ASN A 151 1.70 -1.82 1.78
C ASN A 151 1.84 -3.15 2.51
N CYS A 152 0.82 -3.98 2.39
CA CYS A 152 0.80 -5.35 2.90
C CYS A 152 0.66 -6.33 1.74
N ALA A 153 1.19 -7.53 1.90
CA ALA A 153 0.90 -8.63 1.00
C ALA A 153 -0.55 -9.10 1.21
N SER A 154 -1.24 -9.51 0.16
CA SER A 154 -2.56 -10.12 0.27
C SER A 154 -2.50 -11.53 0.85
N ASP A 155 -3.65 -12.05 1.28
CA ASP A 155 -3.80 -13.46 1.65
C ASP A 155 -3.43 -14.39 0.48
N GLU A 156 -3.81 -14.04 -0.76
CA GLU A 156 -3.40 -14.76 -1.97
C GLU A 156 -1.87 -14.83 -2.11
N MET A 157 -1.15 -13.69 -1.91
CA MET A 157 0.31 -13.66 -1.97
C MET A 157 0.94 -14.56 -0.91
N LEU A 158 0.40 -14.56 0.32
CA LEU A 158 0.86 -15.44 1.39
C LEU A 158 0.69 -16.92 1.00
N LEU A 159 -0.49 -17.30 0.50
CA LEU A 159 -0.79 -18.67 0.09
C LEU A 159 0.11 -19.13 -1.08
N LEU A 160 0.33 -18.28 -2.09
CA LEU A 160 1.25 -18.57 -3.19
C LEU A 160 2.69 -18.76 -2.67
N SER A 161 3.12 -17.90 -1.75
CA SER A 161 4.46 -17.96 -1.14
C SER A 161 4.66 -19.25 -0.34
N GLU A 162 3.67 -19.66 0.46
CA GLU A 162 3.71 -20.92 1.21
C GLU A 162 3.76 -22.15 0.29
N ALA A 163 3.02 -22.13 -0.83
CA ALA A 163 3.07 -23.21 -1.82
C ALA A 163 4.48 -23.34 -2.41
N VAL A 164 5.09 -22.21 -2.77
CA VAL A 164 6.46 -22.15 -3.28
C VAL A 164 7.49 -22.65 -2.24
N LEU A 165 7.33 -22.27 -0.97
CA LEU A 165 8.22 -22.75 0.11
C LEU A 165 8.16 -24.25 0.28
N LYS A 166 6.98 -24.86 0.23
CA LYS A 166 6.80 -26.32 0.31
C LYS A 166 7.52 -27.03 -0.85
N GLU A 167 7.47 -26.49 -2.06
CA GLU A 167 8.19 -27.05 -3.21
C GLU A 167 9.71 -26.82 -3.11
N LYS A 168 10.16 -25.67 -2.59
CA LYS A 168 11.60 -25.40 -2.36
C LYS A 168 12.20 -26.37 -1.35
N GLN A 169 11.48 -26.68 -0.27
CA GLN A 169 11.90 -27.64 0.75
C GLN A 169 12.07 -29.05 0.16
N LYS A 170 11.10 -29.55 -0.61
CA LYS A 170 11.19 -30.86 -1.27
C LYS A 170 12.38 -30.96 -2.23
N LYS A 171 12.66 -29.90 -3.00
CA LYS A 171 13.81 -29.85 -3.92
C LYS A 171 15.14 -29.86 -3.19
N ASN A 172 15.26 -29.12 -2.09
CA ASN A 172 16.47 -29.05 -1.28
C ASN A 172 16.82 -30.40 -0.61
N GLU A 173 15.83 -31.21 -0.24
CA GLU A 173 16.02 -32.55 0.31
C GLU A 173 16.52 -33.56 -0.75
N ALA A 174 16.23 -33.31 -2.02
CA ALA A 174 16.58 -34.20 -3.14
C ALA A 174 17.94 -33.89 -3.79
N ASP A 175 18.48 -32.68 -3.60
CA ASP A 175 19.67 -32.20 -4.33
C ASP A 175 20.87 -32.05 -3.37
N GLY A 176 21.83 -32.98 -3.48
CA GLY A 176 23.08 -33.01 -2.70
C GLY A 176 24.27 -32.29 -3.37
N THR A 177 24.04 -31.52 -4.46
CA THR A 177 25.11 -30.84 -5.20
C THR A 177 25.49 -29.49 -4.57
N ALA A 178 26.75 -29.07 -4.71
CA ALA A 178 27.22 -27.74 -4.31
C ALA A 178 26.42 -26.66 -5.06
N LYS A 179 25.52 -26.00 -4.34
CA LYS A 179 24.59 -25.06 -4.92
C LYS A 179 25.30 -23.75 -5.23
N LYS A 180 25.14 -23.24 -6.45
CA LYS A 180 25.54 -21.89 -6.82
C LYS A 180 24.70 -20.87 -6.03
N VAL A 181 25.34 -19.79 -5.59
CA VAL A 181 24.60 -18.67 -4.98
C VAL A 181 24.07 -17.78 -6.08
N ARG A 182 22.81 -17.38 -5.96
CA ARG A 182 22.14 -16.53 -6.94
C ARG A 182 21.63 -15.25 -6.29
N LEU A 183 22.06 -14.11 -6.84
CA LEU A 183 21.49 -12.79 -6.55
C LEU A 183 20.28 -12.55 -7.45
N GLY A 184 19.27 -11.82 -6.97
CA GLY A 184 18.10 -11.44 -7.77
C GLY A 184 17.81 -9.97 -7.68
N TYR A 185 17.58 -9.32 -8.81
CA TYR A 185 17.06 -7.97 -8.91
C TYR A 185 15.72 -7.99 -9.64
N PHE A 186 14.68 -7.52 -8.97
CA PHE A 186 13.30 -7.52 -9.50
C PHE A 186 12.82 -6.08 -9.69
N SER A 187 12.52 -5.70 -10.94
CA SER A 187 12.11 -4.34 -11.31
C SER A 187 10.73 -4.35 -11.95
N GLY A 188 9.82 -3.53 -11.43
CA GLY A 188 8.47 -3.35 -11.98
C GLY A 188 8.38 -2.32 -13.10
N SER A 189 9.38 -1.44 -13.27
CA SER A 189 9.34 -0.36 -14.26
C SER A 189 10.74 0.07 -14.71
N ALA A 190 10.81 0.71 -15.88
CA ALA A 190 12.06 1.27 -16.43
C ALA A 190 12.66 2.43 -15.60
N THR A 191 11.89 3.02 -14.68
CA THR A 191 12.37 4.12 -13.82
C THR A 191 13.36 3.67 -12.74
N HIS A 192 13.60 2.36 -12.59
CA HIS A 192 14.54 1.77 -11.62
C HIS A 192 15.93 1.48 -12.19
N LEU A 193 16.26 1.97 -13.39
CA LEU A 193 17.57 1.75 -13.97
C LEU A 193 18.68 2.36 -13.12
N ASP A 194 18.51 3.60 -12.67
CA ASP A 194 19.49 4.33 -11.85
C ASP A 194 19.74 3.61 -10.50
N ASP A 195 18.75 2.88 -9.98
CA ASP A 195 18.87 2.17 -8.71
C ASP A 195 19.81 0.96 -8.82
N ILE A 196 19.73 0.17 -9.91
CA ILE A 196 20.68 -0.95 -10.10
C ILE A 196 22.06 -0.45 -10.51
N GLU A 197 22.15 0.64 -11.29
CA GLU A 197 23.42 1.22 -11.73
C GLU A 197 24.30 1.62 -10.54
N MET A 198 23.70 2.09 -9.43
CA MET A 198 24.40 2.41 -8.19
C MET A 198 25.27 1.26 -7.67
N ILE A 199 24.82 0.00 -7.80
CA ILE A 199 25.54 -1.16 -7.28
C ILE A 199 26.31 -1.94 -8.36
N VAL A 200 26.34 -1.47 -9.61
CA VAL A 200 27.11 -2.11 -10.70
C VAL A 200 28.59 -2.29 -10.34
N PRO A 201 29.30 -1.32 -9.74
CA PRO A 201 30.70 -1.53 -9.32
C PRO A 201 30.86 -2.69 -8.34
N VAL A 202 29.94 -2.85 -7.40
CA VAL A 202 29.91 -3.95 -6.43
C VAL A 202 29.65 -5.28 -7.14
N LEU A 203 28.64 -5.34 -8.00
CA LEU A 203 28.29 -6.54 -8.76
C LEU A 203 29.46 -7.02 -9.63
N LYS A 204 30.20 -6.10 -10.28
CA LYS A 204 31.41 -6.45 -11.04
C LYS A 204 32.47 -7.10 -10.17
N GLN A 205 32.73 -6.57 -8.99
CA GLN A 205 33.72 -7.13 -8.07
C GLN A 205 33.31 -8.51 -7.59
N LEU A 206 32.02 -8.68 -7.20
CA LEU A 206 31.49 -9.95 -6.70
C LEU A 206 31.49 -11.05 -7.78
N LEU A 207 31.00 -10.74 -9.00
CA LEU A 207 30.99 -11.68 -10.12
C LEU A 207 32.40 -12.07 -10.54
N GLY A 208 33.35 -11.10 -10.53
CA GLY A 208 34.74 -11.35 -10.86
C GLY A 208 35.47 -12.25 -9.85
N LYS A 209 35.14 -12.13 -8.56
CA LYS A 209 35.73 -12.93 -7.48
C LYS A 209 35.09 -14.33 -7.34
N ASN A 210 33.81 -14.45 -7.69
CA ASN A 210 33.03 -15.65 -7.45
C ASN A 210 32.51 -16.27 -8.76
N PRO A 211 33.25 -17.15 -9.43
CA PRO A 211 32.83 -17.76 -10.71
C PRO A 211 31.52 -18.56 -10.62
N ASN A 212 31.14 -19.00 -9.43
CA ASN A 212 29.88 -19.73 -9.16
C ASN A 212 28.73 -18.82 -8.72
N LEU A 213 28.92 -17.49 -8.70
CA LEU A 213 27.86 -16.54 -8.41
C LEU A 213 27.04 -16.29 -9.69
N GLU A 214 25.74 -16.31 -9.56
CA GLU A 214 24.80 -15.96 -10.63
C GLU A 214 24.00 -14.70 -10.26
N LEU A 215 23.62 -13.93 -11.27
CA LEU A 215 22.74 -12.77 -11.13
C LEU A 215 21.50 -12.98 -12.04
N LEU A 216 20.31 -12.97 -11.43
CA LEU A 216 19.04 -12.95 -12.13
C LEU A 216 18.49 -11.50 -12.11
N ILE A 217 18.22 -10.96 -13.28
CA ILE A 217 17.54 -9.67 -13.45
C ILE A 217 16.18 -9.93 -14.08
N VAL A 218 15.12 -9.52 -13.38
CA VAL A 218 13.73 -9.68 -13.83
C VAL A 218 13.11 -8.30 -14.02
N GLY A 219 12.52 -8.05 -15.17
CA GLY A 219 11.82 -6.80 -15.48
C GLY A 219 12.20 -6.18 -16.82
N ILE A 220 11.75 -4.94 -17.03
CA ILE A 220 12.00 -4.18 -18.26
C ILE A 220 13.25 -3.32 -18.05
N LEU A 221 14.41 -3.96 -18.14
CA LEU A 221 15.73 -3.31 -17.98
C LEU A 221 16.68 -3.78 -19.06
N GLU A 222 17.55 -2.87 -19.50
CA GLU A 222 18.73 -3.25 -20.28
C GLU A 222 19.89 -3.60 -19.34
N LEU A 223 20.67 -4.59 -19.72
CA LEU A 223 21.87 -4.98 -18.97
C LEU A 223 22.89 -3.83 -19.01
N PRO A 224 23.34 -3.26 -17.87
CA PRO A 224 24.40 -2.29 -17.83
C PRO A 224 25.65 -2.76 -18.61
N VAL A 225 26.24 -1.86 -19.38
CA VAL A 225 27.35 -2.18 -20.29
C VAL A 225 28.51 -2.83 -19.55
N GLU A 226 28.78 -2.39 -18.35
CA GLU A 226 29.87 -2.87 -17.48
C GLU A 226 29.66 -4.33 -17.03
N LEU A 227 28.43 -4.81 -16.99
CA LEU A 227 28.10 -6.18 -16.62
C LEU A 227 28.14 -7.15 -17.80
N LYS A 228 28.20 -6.67 -19.04
CA LYS A 228 28.25 -7.54 -20.25
C LYS A 228 29.44 -8.53 -20.27
N LEU A 229 30.53 -8.18 -19.56
CA LEU A 229 31.69 -9.08 -19.40
C LEU A 229 31.36 -10.36 -18.61
N PHE A 230 30.27 -10.34 -17.82
CA PHE A 230 29.81 -11.45 -16.99
C PHE A 230 28.54 -12.10 -17.54
N ALA A 231 28.26 -11.96 -18.82
CA ALA A 231 27.04 -12.47 -19.45
C ALA A 231 26.78 -13.98 -19.21
N SER A 232 27.82 -14.79 -19.01
CA SER A 232 27.70 -16.21 -18.67
C SER A 232 27.20 -16.49 -17.25
N GLN A 233 27.26 -15.49 -16.35
CA GLN A 233 26.78 -15.56 -14.97
C GLN A 233 25.46 -14.79 -14.79
N ILE A 234 24.94 -14.13 -15.83
CA ILE A 234 23.77 -13.26 -15.76
C ILE A 234 22.63 -13.83 -16.59
N GLN A 235 21.48 -13.97 -15.96
CA GLN A 235 20.23 -14.34 -16.61
C GLN A 235 19.31 -13.11 -16.62
N MET A 236 18.75 -12.78 -17.79
CA MET A 236 17.75 -11.74 -17.96
C MET A 236 16.39 -12.37 -18.23
N GLU A 237 15.37 -11.96 -17.50
CA GLU A 237 13.97 -12.33 -17.74
C GLU A 237 13.12 -11.08 -17.90
N GLY A 238 12.11 -11.15 -18.76
CA GLY A 238 11.14 -10.07 -18.92
C GLY A 238 10.24 -9.90 -17.69
N PHE A 239 9.25 -9.04 -17.84
CA PHE A 239 8.23 -8.82 -16.81
C PHE A 239 7.54 -10.13 -16.42
N VAL A 240 7.40 -10.35 -15.11
CA VAL A 240 6.77 -11.55 -14.53
C VAL A 240 5.44 -11.18 -13.90
N ASP A 241 4.43 -11.97 -14.18
CA ASP A 241 3.12 -11.83 -13.56
C ASP A 241 3.20 -11.97 -12.03
N TYR A 242 2.38 -11.21 -11.34
CA TYR A 242 2.27 -11.19 -9.89
C TYR A 242 2.13 -12.59 -9.26
N GLN A 243 1.32 -13.46 -9.85
CA GLN A 243 1.13 -14.82 -9.33
C GLN A 243 2.38 -15.70 -9.44
N LYS A 244 3.31 -15.36 -10.34
CA LYS A 244 4.59 -16.07 -10.51
C LYS A 244 5.77 -15.40 -9.80
N LEU A 245 5.56 -14.20 -9.28
CA LEU A 245 6.60 -13.43 -8.59
C LEU A 245 7.19 -14.18 -7.38
N PRO A 246 6.39 -14.81 -6.50
CA PRO A 246 6.92 -15.59 -5.37
C PRO A 246 7.87 -16.72 -5.82
N GLU A 247 7.54 -17.44 -6.91
CA GLU A 247 8.41 -18.50 -7.46
C GLU A 247 9.74 -17.94 -7.95
N ARG A 248 9.72 -16.78 -8.62
CA ARG A 248 10.94 -16.13 -9.12
C ARG A 248 11.82 -15.62 -8.00
N ILE A 249 11.25 -14.97 -6.99
CA ILE A 249 12.01 -14.50 -5.83
C ILE A 249 12.56 -15.69 -5.02
N ALA A 250 11.81 -16.77 -4.87
CA ALA A 250 12.28 -18.00 -4.20
C ALA A 250 13.40 -18.72 -4.94
N SER A 251 13.60 -18.45 -6.24
CA SER A 251 14.66 -19.05 -7.05
C SER A 251 16.02 -18.42 -6.84
N VAL A 252 16.11 -17.32 -6.09
CA VAL A 252 17.38 -16.66 -5.73
C VAL A 252 17.66 -16.80 -4.24
N ASP A 253 18.91 -16.62 -3.85
CA ASP A 253 19.35 -16.72 -2.46
C ASP A 253 19.35 -15.36 -1.77
N ILE A 254 19.60 -14.28 -2.53
CA ILE A 254 19.69 -12.90 -2.03
C ILE A 254 18.90 -12.00 -2.97
N ASN A 255 17.90 -11.30 -2.44
CA ASN A 255 17.14 -10.28 -3.13
C ASN A 255 17.84 -8.92 -2.99
N LEU A 256 18.06 -8.21 -4.09
CA LEU A 256 18.68 -6.90 -4.14
C LEU A 256 17.62 -5.80 -4.23
N ALA A 257 17.66 -4.86 -3.30
CA ALA A 257 16.77 -3.70 -3.26
C ALA A 257 17.56 -2.37 -3.13
N PRO A 258 18.44 -2.06 -4.11
CA PRO A 258 19.12 -0.79 -4.14
C PRO A 258 18.16 0.36 -4.41
N LEU A 259 18.40 1.50 -3.78
CA LEU A 259 17.75 2.79 -4.04
C LEU A 259 18.78 3.90 -3.99
N THR A 260 18.83 4.73 -5.03
CA THR A 260 19.60 5.97 -5.03
C THR A 260 18.97 6.99 -4.07
N ASP A 261 19.79 7.78 -3.38
CA ASP A 261 19.28 8.73 -2.38
C ASP A 261 18.68 9.98 -3.07
N THR A 262 17.37 9.91 -3.32
CA THR A 262 16.57 11.02 -3.83
C THR A 262 15.30 11.15 -2.98
N ILE A 263 14.69 12.34 -2.99
CA ILE A 263 13.41 12.56 -2.28
C ILE A 263 12.34 11.57 -2.76
N PHE A 264 12.33 11.24 -4.05
CA PHE A 264 11.40 10.30 -4.65
C PHE A 264 11.61 8.87 -4.14
N ASN A 265 12.88 8.42 -4.07
CA ASN A 265 13.20 7.08 -3.57
C ASN A 265 13.05 6.93 -2.05
N ARG A 266 13.24 8.01 -1.28
CA ARG A 266 12.96 8.03 0.16
C ARG A 266 11.47 7.78 0.45
N ALA A 267 10.59 8.15 -0.48
CA ALA A 267 9.14 7.95 -0.37
C ALA A 267 8.66 6.55 -0.76
N LYS A 268 9.52 5.71 -1.38
CA LYS A 268 9.16 4.35 -1.83
C LYS A 268 8.94 3.39 -0.67
N SER A 269 8.00 2.47 -0.86
CA SER A 269 7.68 1.42 0.11
C SER A 269 8.66 0.25 0.09
N GLU A 270 8.61 -0.56 1.13
CA GLU A 270 9.45 -1.73 1.39
C GLU A 270 8.97 -3.03 0.74
N ASN A 271 8.10 -2.97 -0.28
CA ASN A 271 7.48 -4.15 -0.92
C ASN A 271 8.48 -5.25 -1.27
N LYS A 272 9.64 -4.90 -1.85
CA LYS A 272 10.67 -5.88 -2.24
C LYS A 272 11.18 -6.70 -1.06
N TRP A 273 11.22 -6.12 0.14
CA TRP A 273 11.60 -6.84 1.36
C TRP A 273 10.48 -7.77 1.83
N VAL A 274 9.23 -7.28 1.86
CA VAL A 274 8.07 -8.11 2.25
C VAL A 274 7.89 -9.30 1.32
N GLU A 275 7.91 -9.06 0.00
CA GLU A 275 7.77 -10.11 -1.01
C GLU A 275 8.86 -11.18 -0.89
N ALA A 276 10.11 -10.78 -0.67
CA ALA A 276 11.24 -11.70 -0.49
C ALA A 276 11.17 -12.44 0.85
N ALA A 277 10.75 -11.77 1.92
CA ALA A 277 10.58 -12.37 3.24
C ALA A 277 9.56 -13.51 3.20
N LEU A 278 8.43 -13.34 2.49
CA LEU A 278 7.38 -14.36 2.41
C LEU A 278 7.82 -15.66 1.71
N VAL A 279 8.89 -15.62 0.94
CA VAL A 279 9.49 -16.82 0.31
C VAL A 279 10.84 -17.22 0.90
N GLN A 280 11.15 -16.73 2.10
CA GLN A 280 12.40 -16.98 2.80
C GLN A 280 13.64 -16.72 1.93
N THR A 281 13.66 -15.54 1.27
CA THR A 281 14.82 -15.01 0.56
C THR A 281 15.31 -13.77 1.30
N VAL A 282 16.60 -13.73 1.69
CA VAL A 282 17.14 -12.57 2.40
C VAL A 282 17.22 -11.36 1.48
N THR A 283 16.88 -10.18 2.00
CA THR A 283 16.99 -8.93 1.25
C THR A 283 18.22 -8.14 1.71
N ALA A 284 19.03 -7.68 0.74
CA ALA A 284 20.01 -6.61 0.92
C ALA A 284 19.44 -5.34 0.27
N ALA A 285 19.27 -4.29 1.08
CA ALA A 285 18.62 -3.05 0.68
C ALA A 285 19.48 -1.82 0.99
N SER A 286 19.25 -0.70 0.28
CA SER A 286 19.78 0.60 0.69
C SER A 286 19.24 0.98 2.07
N ASN A 287 20.10 1.52 2.93
CA ASN A 287 19.69 2.09 4.23
C ASN A 287 19.02 3.45 4.01
N LEU A 288 17.80 3.42 3.44
CA LEU A 288 17.08 4.60 2.97
C LEU A 288 15.56 4.40 3.11
N GLY A 289 14.86 5.48 3.47
CA GLY A 289 13.39 5.54 3.49
C GLY A 289 12.76 4.38 4.26
N ALA A 290 11.75 3.75 3.68
CA ALA A 290 11.01 2.67 4.32
C ALA A 290 11.86 1.44 4.65
N PHE A 291 12.91 1.14 3.88
CA PHE A 291 13.84 0.05 4.25
C PHE A 291 14.56 0.36 5.56
N ALA A 292 15.08 1.59 5.73
CA ALA A 292 15.76 2.00 6.96
C ALA A 292 14.82 2.01 8.19
N GLU A 293 13.53 2.25 7.97
CA GLU A 293 12.51 2.26 9.04
C GLU A 293 12.08 0.84 9.44
N MET A 294 11.95 -0.06 8.46
CA MET A 294 11.27 -1.34 8.65
C MET A 294 12.22 -2.52 8.83
N VAL A 295 13.37 -2.52 8.16
CA VAL A 295 14.32 -3.62 8.19
C VAL A 295 15.25 -3.48 9.40
N GLN A 296 15.37 -4.54 10.17
CA GLN A 296 16.33 -4.64 11.26
C GLN A 296 17.63 -5.26 10.75
N ASP A 297 18.67 -4.39 10.57
CA ASP A 297 19.94 -4.78 9.95
C ASP A 297 20.59 -5.98 10.64
N GLY A 298 20.90 -7.03 9.86
CA GLY A 298 21.44 -8.30 10.34
C GLY A 298 20.43 -9.24 11.00
N GLU A 299 19.20 -8.78 11.27
CA GLU A 299 18.17 -9.59 11.92
C GLU A 299 17.14 -10.13 10.91
N ASP A 300 16.47 -9.26 10.14
CA ASP A 300 15.44 -9.65 9.17
C ASP A 300 15.69 -9.10 7.75
N GLY A 301 16.88 -8.57 7.52
CA GLY A 301 17.42 -8.10 6.26
C GLY A 301 18.79 -7.50 6.49
N VAL A 302 19.38 -6.96 5.43
CA VAL A 302 20.70 -6.32 5.49
C VAL A 302 20.59 -4.93 4.86
N LEU A 303 21.03 -3.89 5.60
CA LEU A 303 21.00 -2.50 5.16
C LEU A 303 22.40 -2.03 4.76
N CYS A 304 22.54 -1.46 3.58
CA CYS A 304 23.79 -0.97 3.04
C CYS A 304 23.75 0.55 2.81
N ARG A 305 24.73 1.30 3.33
CA ARG A 305 24.80 2.77 3.26
C ARG A 305 25.61 3.25 2.05
N ASP A 306 26.63 2.51 1.68
CA ASP A 306 27.59 2.87 0.64
C ASP A 306 28.12 1.63 -0.10
N GLU A 307 28.95 1.86 -1.13
CA GLU A 307 29.54 0.79 -1.95
C GLU A 307 30.35 -0.21 -1.12
N ALA A 308 31.06 0.26 -0.09
CA ALA A 308 31.89 -0.60 0.75
C ALA A 308 31.02 -1.55 1.58
N GLU A 309 29.94 -1.06 2.19
CA GLU A 309 28.99 -1.90 2.93
C GLU A 309 28.22 -2.85 2.00
N TRP A 310 27.83 -2.41 0.80
CA TRP A 310 27.24 -3.30 -0.18
C TRP A 310 28.18 -4.46 -0.52
N LEU A 311 29.46 -4.18 -0.77
CA LEU A 311 30.44 -5.20 -1.09
C LEU A 311 30.69 -6.16 0.08
N GLU A 312 30.91 -5.63 1.28
CA GLU A 312 31.18 -6.40 2.50
C GLU A 312 30.00 -7.32 2.85
N LYS A 313 28.81 -6.75 2.94
CA LYS A 313 27.62 -7.46 3.38
C LYS A 313 27.10 -8.47 2.35
N LEU A 314 27.19 -8.16 1.06
CA LEU A 314 26.87 -9.13 0.01
C LEU A 314 27.89 -10.28 -0.03
N GLN A 315 29.20 -9.99 0.12
CA GLN A 315 30.21 -11.05 0.19
C GLN A 315 29.96 -11.93 1.41
N TRP A 316 29.68 -11.36 2.57
CA TRP A 316 29.30 -12.14 3.76
C TRP A 316 28.07 -13.03 3.51
N LEU A 317 27.01 -12.48 2.94
CA LEU A 317 25.81 -13.28 2.60
C LEU A 317 26.09 -14.36 1.54
N ILE A 318 27.04 -14.17 0.63
CA ILE A 318 27.46 -15.18 -0.35
C ILE A 318 28.18 -16.33 0.35
N ASP A 319 29.06 -16.03 1.29
CA ASP A 319 29.94 -17.01 1.93
C ASP A 319 29.26 -17.76 3.09
N ASP A 320 28.27 -17.14 3.77
CA ASP A 320 27.62 -17.67 4.98
C ASP A 320 26.15 -18.07 4.73
N GLU A 321 25.96 -19.30 4.20
CA GLU A 321 24.61 -19.84 3.97
C GLU A 321 23.77 -19.95 5.26
N PRO A 322 24.30 -20.39 6.41
CA PRO A 322 23.56 -20.40 7.68
C PRO A 322 23.04 -19.02 8.07
N ALA A 323 23.88 -17.97 7.97
CA ALA A 323 23.45 -16.60 8.26
C ALA A 323 22.32 -16.14 7.31
N ARG A 324 22.47 -16.39 5.99
CA ARG A 324 21.42 -16.09 5.00
C ARG A 324 20.08 -16.69 5.39
N LYS A 325 20.08 -18.00 5.69
CA LYS A 325 18.87 -18.74 6.03
C LYS A 325 18.25 -18.26 7.36
N ALA A 326 19.08 -17.94 8.33
CA ALA A 326 18.62 -17.46 9.65
C ALA A 326 17.92 -16.07 9.50
N ILE A 327 18.53 -15.13 8.77
CA ILE A 327 17.95 -13.81 8.50
C ILE A 327 16.64 -13.95 7.72
N ALA A 328 16.64 -14.73 6.65
CA ALA A 328 15.45 -14.96 5.83
C ALA A 328 14.30 -15.62 6.63
N GLY A 329 14.62 -16.55 7.53
CA GLY A 329 13.66 -17.19 8.42
C GLY A 329 13.03 -16.21 9.42
N ARG A 330 13.82 -15.29 10.00
CA ARG A 330 13.31 -14.24 10.90
C ARG A 330 12.44 -13.23 10.12
N ALA A 331 12.86 -12.82 8.93
CA ALA A 331 12.07 -11.97 8.05
C ALA A 331 10.71 -12.60 7.74
N TYR A 332 10.69 -13.87 7.35
CA TYR A 332 9.44 -14.62 7.13
C TYR A 332 8.56 -14.63 8.37
N GLY A 333 9.14 -14.99 9.54
CA GLY A 333 8.40 -15.07 10.80
C GLY A 333 7.76 -13.74 11.22
N ARG A 334 8.36 -12.60 10.84
CA ARG A 334 7.80 -11.27 11.07
C ARG A 334 6.80 -10.87 9.99
N CYS A 335 7.19 -10.91 8.72
CA CYS A 335 6.35 -10.41 7.64
C CYS A 335 5.05 -11.21 7.47
N SER A 336 5.08 -12.54 7.66
CA SER A 336 3.87 -13.38 7.57
C SER A 336 2.81 -13.08 8.65
N ARG A 337 3.17 -12.34 9.71
CA ARG A 337 2.24 -11.94 10.79
C ARG A 337 1.92 -10.45 10.80
N GLU A 338 2.88 -9.60 10.38
CA GLU A 338 2.76 -8.16 10.53
C GLU A 338 2.54 -7.44 9.20
N CYS A 339 2.90 -8.05 8.06
CA CYS A 339 2.84 -7.42 6.74
C CYS A 339 1.84 -8.11 5.79
N VAL A 340 0.82 -8.75 6.33
CA VAL A 340 -0.27 -9.38 5.54
C VAL A 340 -1.59 -8.69 5.87
N THR A 341 -2.37 -8.40 4.85
CA THR A 341 -3.61 -7.61 4.91
C THR A 341 -4.57 -8.06 5.99
N ILE A 342 -4.87 -9.37 6.04
CA ILE A 342 -5.84 -9.95 6.98
C ILE A 342 -5.40 -9.88 8.45
N PHE A 343 -4.10 -9.67 8.72
CA PHE A 343 -3.56 -9.50 10.07
C PHE A 343 -3.21 -8.04 10.40
N HIS A 344 -3.24 -7.16 9.40
CA HIS A 344 -2.85 -5.75 9.52
C HIS A 344 -4.00 -4.79 9.14
N ALA A 345 -5.20 -5.05 9.64
CA ALA A 345 -6.40 -4.25 9.34
C ALA A 345 -6.67 -3.13 10.36
N THR A 346 -6.17 -3.25 11.60
CA THR A 346 -6.58 -2.40 12.73
C THR A 346 -6.41 -0.90 12.45
N GLY A 347 -5.26 -0.47 11.96
CA GLY A 347 -4.94 0.95 11.78
C GLY A 347 -5.88 1.66 10.78
N ILE A 348 -6.16 1.03 9.64
CA ILE A 348 -7.07 1.60 8.65
C ILE A 348 -8.53 1.52 9.09
N CYS A 349 -8.93 0.49 9.84
CA CYS A 349 -10.28 0.38 10.40
C CYS A 349 -10.52 1.46 11.45
N GLU A 350 -9.60 1.67 12.39
CA GLU A 350 -9.66 2.75 13.38
C GLU A 350 -9.69 4.14 12.72
N TRP A 351 -8.99 4.30 11.60
CA TRP A 351 -9.06 5.52 10.79
C TRP A 351 -10.47 5.75 10.26
N VAL A 352 -11.06 4.72 9.64
CA VAL A 352 -12.43 4.78 9.12
C VAL A 352 -13.42 5.08 10.23
N GLU A 353 -13.32 4.42 11.38
CA GLU A 353 -14.19 4.65 12.55
C GLU A 353 -14.14 6.10 13.04
N ARG A 354 -12.96 6.72 13.06
CA ARG A 354 -12.80 8.12 13.51
C ARG A 354 -13.38 9.12 12.53
N HIS A 355 -13.31 8.86 11.24
CA HIS A 355 -13.69 9.82 10.19
C HIS A 355 -15.08 9.56 9.62
N TRP A 356 -15.55 8.33 9.68
CA TRP A 356 -16.87 7.97 9.21
C TRP A 356 -17.83 7.80 10.37
N ASN A 357 -18.27 8.93 10.92
CA ASN A 357 -19.32 8.96 11.90
C ASN A 357 -20.68 9.01 11.21
N LEU A 358 -21.33 7.86 11.03
CA LEU A 358 -22.74 7.83 10.64
C LEU A 358 -23.55 8.49 11.77
N ARG A 359 -24.06 9.68 11.53
CA ARG A 359 -24.95 10.39 12.46
C ARG A 359 -26.38 10.19 12.00
N CYS A 360 -27.18 9.57 12.85
CA CYS A 360 -28.59 9.33 12.59
C CYS A 360 -29.44 10.11 13.57
N ALA A 361 -30.35 10.93 13.05
CA ALA A 361 -31.36 11.59 13.85
C ALA A 361 -32.73 10.96 13.60
N PHE A 362 -33.34 10.42 14.64
CA PHE A 362 -34.74 10.03 14.61
C PHE A 362 -35.57 11.21 15.13
N VAL A 363 -36.52 11.66 14.32
CA VAL A 363 -37.46 12.72 14.71
C VAL A 363 -38.84 12.09 14.87
N LEU A 364 -39.35 12.07 16.10
CA LEU A 364 -40.64 11.50 16.44
C LEU A 364 -41.61 12.57 16.84
N PRO A 365 -42.90 12.49 16.47
CA PRO A 365 -43.88 13.48 16.89
C PRO A 365 -44.07 13.50 18.39
N ALA A 366 -44.10 12.35 19.05
CA ALA A 366 -44.18 12.13 20.48
C ALA A 366 -43.59 10.79 20.89
N MET A 367 -43.27 10.61 22.17
CA MET A 367 -42.79 9.35 22.77
C MET A 367 -43.94 8.52 23.36
N GLU A 368 -45.06 8.39 22.65
CA GLU A 368 -46.17 7.54 23.07
C GLU A 368 -45.84 6.04 22.89
N ILE A 369 -46.42 5.19 23.75
CA ILE A 369 -46.26 3.73 23.61
C ILE A 369 -47.05 3.24 22.39
N SER A 370 -46.35 3.14 21.25
CA SER A 370 -46.92 2.61 20.01
C SER A 370 -45.97 1.64 19.35
N GLY A 371 -46.50 0.79 18.46
CA GLY A 371 -45.68 -0.15 17.67
C GLY A 371 -44.65 0.59 16.81
N GLY A 372 -44.99 1.75 16.25
CA GLY A 372 -44.08 2.56 15.43
C GLY A 372 -42.92 3.13 16.22
N ILE A 373 -43.16 3.69 17.38
CA ILE A 373 -42.12 4.22 18.26
C ILE A 373 -41.19 3.12 18.74
N ARG A 374 -41.72 1.94 19.11
CA ARG A 374 -40.90 0.78 19.50
C ARG A 374 -39.97 0.30 18.37
N VAL A 375 -40.46 0.29 17.14
CA VAL A 375 -39.63 -0.06 15.97
C VAL A 375 -38.52 0.97 15.74
N ALA A 376 -38.82 2.28 15.85
CA ALA A 376 -37.84 3.32 15.71
C ALA A 376 -36.73 3.22 16.77
N LEU A 377 -37.08 2.97 18.04
CA LEU A 377 -36.13 2.77 19.13
C LEU A 377 -35.25 1.53 18.93
N LEU A 378 -35.82 0.42 18.46
CA LEU A 378 -35.06 -0.79 18.15
C LEU A 378 -34.06 -0.55 17.00
N HIS A 379 -34.47 0.19 15.95
CA HIS A 379 -33.54 0.56 14.87
C HIS A 379 -32.45 1.50 15.38
N ALA A 380 -32.76 2.48 16.23
CA ALA A 380 -31.78 3.36 16.84
C ALA A 380 -30.74 2.56 17.65
N GLU A 381 -31.17 1.62 18.48
CA GLU A 381 -30.28 0.72 19.22
C GLU A 381 -29.41 -0.17 18.29
N MET A 382 -29.99 -0.67 17.21
CA MET A 382 -29.21 -1.45 16.23
C MET A 382 -28.14 -0.61 15.54
N LEU A 383 -28.44 0.66 15.21
CA LEU A 383 -27.49 1.59 14.61
C LEU A 383 -26.36 1.97 15.58
N VAL A 384 -26.67 2.18 16.87
CA VAL A 384 -25.63 2.41 17.92
C VAL A 384 -24.71 1.19 18.03
N LYS A 385 -25.27 -0.02 18.06
CA LYS A 385 -24.48 -1.27 18.07
C LYS A 385 -23.62 -1.45 16.81
N ALA A 386 -24.04 -0.87 15.70
CA ALA A 386 -23.28 -0.82 14.45
C ALA A 386 -22.29 0.36 14.40
N GLY A 387 -22.08 1.10 15.50
CA GLY A 387 -21.11 2.19 15.59
C GLY A 387 -21.62 3.57 15.17
N ALA A 388 -22.92 3.71 14.84
CA ALA A 388 -23.49 5.01 14.48
C ALA A 388 -23.70 5.91 15.71
N GLN A 389 -23.48 7.21 15.56
CA GLN A 389 -23.95 8.20 16.53
C GLN A 389 -25.43 8.47 16.28
N VAL A 390 -26.26 8.09 17.22
CA VAL A 390 -27.71 8.25 17.13
C VAL A 390 -28.20 9.28 18.12
N SER A 391 -29.09 10.17 17.66
CA SER A 391 -29.84 11.06 18.48
C SER A 391 -31.33 10.93 18.16
N LEU A 392 -32.17 10.96 19.16
CA LEU A 392 -33.62 10.93 18.98
C LEU A 392 -34.18 12.26 19.45
N PHE A 393 -34.99 12.88 18.61
CA PHE A 393 -35.69 14.14 18.89
C PHE A 393 -37.18 13.89 18.99
N THR A 394 -37.83 14.40 20.05
CA THR A 394 -39.30 14.41 20.19
C THR A 394 -39.81 15.83 20.02
N LEU A 395 -40.89 16.01 19.26
CA LEU A 395 -41.54 17.31 19.05
C LEU A 395 -42.52 17.68 20.15
N GLU A 396 -43.09 16.70 20.85
CA GLU A 396 -44.02 16.86 21.95
C GLU A 396 -43.53 16.08 23.17
N GLY A 397 -43.35 16.77 24.28
CA GLY A 397 -43.15 16.32 25.64
C GLY A 397 -42.21 15.13 25.96
N GLU A 398 -41.94 14.97 27.24
CA GLU A 398 -41.22 13.79 27.73
C GLU A 398 -42.19 12.62 27.93
N ALA A 399 -41.74 11.41 27.53
CA ALA A 399 -42.53 10.22 27.80
C ALA A 399 -42.45 9.82 29.30
N GLU A 400 -43.57 9.63 29.97
CA GLU A 400 -43.60 9.16 31.36
C GLU A 400 -42.93 7.81 31.60
N TRP A 401 -42.78 6.99 30.54
CA TRP A 401 -42.16 5.66 30.58
C TRP A 401 -40.68 5.65 30.27
N TYR A 402 -40.09 6.79 29.83
CA TYR A 402 -38.67 6.89 29.47
C TYR A 402 -37.88 7.41 30.68
N HIS A 403 -36.77 6.74 31.01
CA HIS A 403 -35.78 7.17 31.96
C HIS A 403 -34.44 7.42 31.31
N GLU A 404 -33.76 8.47 31.70
CA GLU A 404 -32.43 8.77 31.19
C GLU A 404 -31.48 7.58 31.46
N GLY A 405 -30.86 7.04 30.42
CA GLY A 405 -30.01 5.86 30.51
C GLY A 405 -30.64 4.52 30.05
N ASP A 406 -31.97 4.52 29.77
CA ASP A 406 -32.65 3.32 29.24
C ASP A 406 -32.12 2.90 27.83
N PHE A 407 -31.54 3.85 27.07
CA PHE A 407 -31.00 3.66 25.75
C PHE A 407 -29.54 4.12 25.65
N HIS A 408 -28.80 3.57 24.70
CA HIS A 408 -27.41 3.93 24.44
C HIS A 408 -27.25 5.18 23.54
N PHE A 409 -28.28 5.99 23.43
CA PHE A 409 -28.29 7.25 22.67
C PHE A 409 -29.12 8.32 23.40
N PRO A 410 -28.82 9.63 23.20
CA PRO A 410 -29.59 10.72 23.83
C PRO A 410 -30.99 10.84 23.23
N VAL A 411 -31.96 11.10 24.07
CA VAL A 411 -33.31 11.50 23.69
C VAL A 411 -33.47 12.99 24.08
N LEU A 412 -33.75 13.82 23.09
CA LEU A 412 -33.86 15.27 23.23
C LEU A 412 -35.29 15.71 22.95
N SER A 413 -35.85 16.59 23.79
CA SER A 413 -37.18 17.18 23.60
C SER A 413 -37.08 18.63 23.13
N ALA A 414 -37.94 19.00 22.17
CA ALA A 414 -38.01 20.38 21.68
C ALA A 414 -38.45 21.41 22.70
N GLU A 415 -38.98 21.00 23.83
CA GLU A 415 -39.45 21.91 24.93
C GLU A 415 -38.34 22.29 25.94
N ARG A 416 -37.10 21.82 25.75
CA ARG A 416 -35.95 22.13 26.60
C ARG A 416 -34.99 23.13 25.93
N GLU A 417 -35.48 24.27 25.51
CA GLU A 417 -34.67 25.48 25.31
C GLU A 417 -34.83 26.46 26.45
#